data_b7849da68f7a5a830cdb029b8fa3ace8
#
_entry.id   b7849da68f7a5a830cdb029b8fa3ace8
#
_cell.length_a   1.000
_cell.length_b   1.000
_cell.length_c   1.000
_cell.angle_alpha   90.00
_cell.angle_beta   90.00
_cell.angle_gamma   90.00
#
_symmetry.space_group_name_H-M   'P 1'
#
loop_
_entity.id
_entity.type
_entity.pdbx_description
1 polymer ?
#
loop_
_entity_poly.entity_id
_entity_poly.type
_entity_poly.pdbx_seq_one_letter_code
_entity_poly.pdbx_strand_id
1 'polypeptide(L)'
;SVPPLSALTESYDGTSWTEVADLNTARYTPGGAGTQTAALAFGGDSPPKNETEVWNGSGWTEVNNLNDPRGYAASLGTSTAALLVSGDYPVTANVEQWNGSAWTEIANVNTALYETKGVGTVTNAIKFGGRTGPGAHQALTELWNGSAWSEVNDLNTARSEMGVAGIYTGALAFGGLTGSDPFTYHAKTEDWNGNSWSEIADLSTGRAGLAGTGTTTSALASSGTT
;
A
#
# COMPACT_ATOMS: atom_id res chain seq x y z
N SER A 1 13.22 16.81 7.34
CA SER A 1 14.28 16.12 6.55
C SER A 1 13.66 14.94 5.84
N VAL A 2 13.99 14.76 4.57
CA VAL A 2 13.61 13.55 3.82
C VAL A 2 14.37 12.38 4.44
N PRO A 3 13.72 11.24 4.77
CA PRO A 3 14.43 10.07 5.25
C PRO A 3 15.46 9.58 4.23
N PRO A 4 16.55 8.95 4.66
CA PRO A 4 17.52 8.41 3.71
C PRO A 4 16.87 7.31 2.85
N LEU A 5 17.19 7.30 1.56
CA LEU A 5 16.82 6.22 0.68
C LEU A 5 17.52 4.92 1.12
N SER A 6 16.81 3.80 1.05
CA SER A 6 17.37 2.49 1.35
C SER A 6 17.14 1.51 0.20
N ALA A 7 18.13 0.64 -0.03
CA ALA A 7 18.03 -0.50 -0.93
C ALA A 7 18.01 -1.82 -0.15
N LEU A 8 18.25 -1.77 1.16
CA LEU A 8 18.43 -2.95 2.01
C LEU A 8 17.24 -3.90 1.93
N THR A 9 17.56 -5.17 1.77
CA THR A 9 16.57 -6.24 1.74
C THR A 9 16.94 -7.29 2.77
N GLU A 10 15.97 -7.65 3.61
CA GLU A 10 16.11 -8.72 4.60
C GLU A 10 15.06 -9.80 4.37
N SER A 11 15.42 -11.03 4.62
CA SER A 11 14.55 -12.21 4.53
C SER A 11 14.39 -12.85 5.91
N TYR A 12 13.16 -13.26 6.25
CA TYR A 12 12.82 -13.95 7.50
C TYR A 12 12.61 -15.44 7.26
N ASP A 13 13.33 -16.29 7.97
CA ASP A 13 13.27 -17.75 7.83
C ASP A 13 12.30 -18.43 8.81
N GLY A 14 11.53 -17.67 9.57
CA GLY A 14 10.66 -18.14 10.66
C GLY A 14 11.30 -18.01 12.05
N THR A 15 12.59 -17.66 12.13
CA THR A 15 13.36 -17.56 13.37
C THR A 15 14.15 -16.27 13.44
N SER A 16 14.81 -15.88 12.33
CA SER A 16 15.69 -14.71 12.25
C SER A 16 15.55 -13.98 10.94
N TRP A 17 15.87 -12.66 10.96
CA TRP A 17 16.07 -11.85 9.78
C TRP A 17 17.52 -11.96 9.31
N THR A 18 17.73 -12.06 8.03
CA THR A 18 19.03 -12.11 7.40
C THR A 18 19.06 -11.16 6.21
N GLU A 19 20.10 -10.33 6.14
CA GLU A 19 20.35 -9.46 4.99
C GLU A 19 20.62 -10.32 3.75
N VAL A 20 19.95 -9.98 2.64
CA VAL A 20 20.08 -10.64 1.35
C VAL A 20 20.49 -9.62 0.28
N ALA A 21 20.46 -9.98 -1.01
CA ALA A 21 20.82 -9.04 -2.06
C ALA A 21 19.88 -7.83 -2.08
N ASP A 22 20.47 -6.65 -2.12
CA ASP A 22 19.78 -5.36 -2.12
C ASP A 22 19.08 -5.07 -3.44
N LEU A 23 18.09 -4.17 -3.41
CA LEU A 23 17.53 -3.52 -4.59
C LEU A 23 18.64 -2.81 -5.37
N ASN A 24 18.55 -2.83 -6.69
CA ASN A 24 19.49 -2.07 -7.55
C ASN A 24 19.33 -0.56 -7.39
N THR A 25 18.11 -0.11 -7.05
CA THR A 25 17.80 1.31 -6.84
C THR A 25 17.24 1.54 -5.45
N ALA A 26 17.95 2.33 -4.63
CA ALA A 26 17.48 2.76 -3.31
C ALA A 26 16.22 3.64 -3.45
N ARG A 27 15.23 3.43 -2.60
CA ARG A 27 13.93 4.09 -2.71
C ARG A 27 13.28 4.34 -1.34
N TYR A 28 12.33 5.27 -1.32
CA TYR A 28 11.48 5.58 -0.18
C TYR A 28 10.02 5.32 -0.57
N THR A 29 9.22 4.76 0.31
CA THR A 29 7.81 4.42 0.06
C THR A 29 7.53 3.66 -1.26
N PRO A 30 8.31 2.62 -1.61
CA PRO A 30 8.00 1.81 -2.78
C PRO A 30 6.68 1.06 -2.59
N GLY A 31 6.05 0.73 -3.73
CA GLY A 31 5.06 -0.33 -3.78
C GLY A 31 5.72 -1.71 -3.76
N GLY A 32 5.01 -2.69 -3.24
CA GLY A 32 5.49 -4.08 -3.22
C GLY A 32 4.35 -5.08 -3.38
N ALA A 33 4.64 -6.23 -4.00
CA ALA A 33 3.71 -7.35 -4.14
C ALA A 33 4.47 -8.67 -4.23
N GLY A 34 3.86 -9.78 -3.78
CA GLY A 34 4.44 -11.11 -3.92
C GLY A 34 4.69 -11.84 -2.61
N THR A 35 5.68 -12.71 -2.64
CA THR A 35 6.09 -13.57 -1.52
C THR A 35 7.59 -13.48 -1.31
N GLN A 36 8.09 -14.08 -0.23
CA GLN A 36 9.52 -14.15 0.09
C GLN A 36 10.38 -14.74 -1.03
N THR A 37 9.86 -15.67 -1.82
CA THR A 37 10.60 -16.32 -2.91
C THR A 37 10.39 -15.67 -4.27
N ALA A 38 9.38 -14.83 -4.42
CA ALA A 38 9.05 -14.13 -5.66
C ALA A 38 8.32 -12.83 -5.34
N ALA A 39 9.01 -11.71 -5.41
CA ALA A 39 8.47 -10.39 -5.07
C ALA A 39 8.69 -9.38 -6.20
N LEU A 40 7.94 -8.31 -6.14
CA LEU A 40 8.00 -7.15 -7.01
C LEU A 40 8.16 -5.91 -6.13
N ALA A 41 9.11 -5.03 -6.47
CA ALA A 41 9.27 -3.71 -5.89
C ALA A 41 9.18 -2.66 -7.01
N PHE A 42 8.37 -1.63 -6.84
CA PHE A 42 8.12 -0.66 -7.90
C PHE A 42 7.81 0.73 -7.38
N GLY A 43 8.13 1.73 -8.19
CA GLY A 43 7.91 3.12 -7.84
C GLY A 43 8.73 3.56 -6.63
N GLY A 44 8.22 4.53 -5.93
CA GLY A 44 8.83 5.14 -4.74
C GLY A 44 9.04 6.63 -4.92
N ASP A 45 9.60 7.27 -3.89
CA ASP A 45 9.76 8.72 -3.81
C ASP A 45 11.20 9.13 -3.55
N SER A 46 11.43 10.46 -3.63
CA SER A 46 12.64 11.21 -3.27
C SER A 46 13.90 10.96 -4.12
N PRO A 47 13.91 11.23 -5.44
CA PRO A 47 12.80 11.73 -6.28
C PRO A 47 11.83 10.63 -6.69
N PRO A 48 10.66 10.99 -7.23
CA PRO A 48 9.69 10.01 -7.72
C PRO A 48 10.32 9.04 -8.70
N LYS A 49 10.04 7.76 -8.52
CA LYS A 49 10.64 6.66 -9.28
C LYS A 49 9.58 5.89 -10.05
N ASN A 50 9.99 5.37 -11.21
CA ASN A 50 9.17 4.45 -12.00
C ASN A 50 9.82 3.07 -12.16
N GLU A 51 11.04 2.88 -11.66
CA GLU A 51 11.74 1.61 -11.78
C GLU A 51 10.95 0.49 -11.11
N THR A 52 10.99 -0.68 -11.75
CA THR A 52 10.40 -1.93 -11.26
C THR A 52 11.48 -2.99 -11.20
N GLU A 53 11.56 -3.69 -10.08
CA GLU A 53 12.49 -4.77 -9.85
C GLU A 53 11.76 -6.04 -9.41
N VAL A 54 12.16 -7.18 -9.95
CA VAL A 54 11.65 -8.52 -9.60
C VAL A 54 12.69 -9.26 -8.77
N TRP A 55 12.24 -9.81 -7.65
CA TRP A 55 12.99 -10.74 -6.81
C TRP A 55 12.73 -12.19 -7.22
N ASN A 56 13.77 -12.97 -7.44
CA ASN A 56 13.69 -14.37 -7.85
C ASN A 56 14.06 -15.36 -6.73
N GLY A 57 14.14 -14.91 -5.50
CA GLY A 57 14.58 -15.69 -4.35
C GLY A 57 16.09 -15.57 -4.04
N SER A 58 16.87 -14.92 -4.89
CA SER A 58 18.32 -14.74 -4.69
C SER A 58 18.85 -13.36 -5.05
N GLY A 59 18.16 -12.61 -5.91
CA GLY A 59 18.55 -11.26 -6.32
C GLY A 59 17.42 -10.51 -6.99
N TRP A 60 17.59 -9.19 -7.04
CA TRP A 60 16.70 -8.26 -7.73
C TRP A 60 17.17 -8.02 -9.16
N THR A 61 16.25 -8.00 -10.09
CA THR A 61 16.50 -7.71 -11.51
C THR A 61 15.55 -6.61 -11.96
N GLU A 62 16.09 -5.55 -12.56
CA GLU A 62 15.29 -4.49 -13.16
C GLU A 62 14.54 -5.02 -14.39
N VAL A 63 13.27 -4.62 -14.49
CA VAL A 63 12.35 -5.02 -15.58
C VAL A 63 11.64 -3.76 -16.12
N ASN A 64 10.59 -3.94 -16.92
CA ASN A 64 9.86 -2.81 -17.49
C ASN A 64 9.23 -1.92 -16.42
N ASN A 65 9.47 -0.64 -16.51
CA ASN A 65 9.10 0.37 -15.54
C ASN A 65 7.61 0.75 -15.61
N LEU A 66 7.11 1.36 -14.54
CA LEU A 66 5.85 2.10 -14.53
C LEU A 66 5.84 3.17 -15.63
N ASN A 67 4.66 3.49 -16.15
CA ASN A 67 4.50 4.57 -17.12
C ASN A 67 4.73 5.93 -16.45
N ASP A 68 4.25 6.11 -15.20
CA ASP A 68 4.40 7.34 -14.44
C ASP A 68 5.16 7.11 -13.12
N PRO A 69 6.23 7.90 -12.84
CA PRO A 69 6.95 7.81 -11.58
C PRO A 69 6.09 8.31 -10.43
N ARG A 70 5.92 7.51 -9.37
CA ARG A 70 5.16 7.90 -8.19
C ARG A 70 5.44 7.03 -6.96
N GLY A 71 5.20 7.61 -5.78
CA GLY A 71 5.23 6.95 -4.49
C GLY A 71 3.93 7.09 -3.72
N TYR A 72 3.90 6.66 -2.47
CA TYR A 72 2.75 6.78 -1.55
C TYR A 72 1.44 6.21 -2.10
N ALA A 73 1.52 5.28 -3.02
CA ALA A 73 0.41 4.60 -3.67
C ALA A 73 -0.01 3.34 -2.92
N ALA A 74 -1.24 2.87 -3.12
CA ALA A 74 -1.61 1.53 -2.71
C ALA A 74 -1.04 0.51 -3.70
N SER A 75 -0.40 -0.53 -3.17
CA SER A 75 0.16 -1.65 -3.94
C SER A 75 -0.44 -2.96 -3.45
N LEU A 76 -0.82 -3.81 -4.39
CA LEU A 76 -1.48 -5.08 -4.09
C LEU A 76 -1.28 -6.10 -5.22
N GLY A 77 -1.51 -7.38 -4.92
CA GLY A 77 -1.39 -8.47 -5.87
C GLY A 77 -0.21 -9.40 -5.61
N THR A 78 0.40 -9.90 -6.68
CA THR A 78 1.52 -10.84 -6.67
C THR A 78 2.69 -10.33 -7.51
N SER A 79 3.83 -11.02 -7.48
CA SER A 79 4.99 -10.71 -8.34
C SER A 79 4.73 -10.81 -9.84
N THR A 80 3.68 -11.51 -10.25
CA THR A 80 3.30 -11.70 -11.67
C THR A 80 2.03 -10.97 -12.07
N ALA A 81 1.26 -10.44 -11.11
CA ALA A 81 0.00 -9.73 -11.35
C ALA A 81 -0.26 -8.75 -10.20
N ALA A 82 0.05 -7.48 -10.40
CA ALA A 82 -0.04 -6.45 -9.37
C ALA A 82 -0.78 -5.20 -9.86
N LEU A 83 -1.30 -4.42 -8.92
CA LEU A 83 -1.83 -3.08 -9.16
C LEU A 83 -1.02 -2.05 -8.37
N LEU A 84 -0.77 -0.91 -8.99
CA LEU A 84 -0.38 0.34 -8.35
C LEU A 84 -1.53 1.33 -8.51
N VAL A 85 -2.10 1.77 -7.39
CA VAL A 85 -3.35 2.54 -7.36
C VAL A 85 -3.10 3.90 -6.76
N SER A 86 -3.42 4.96 -7.51
CA SER A 86 -3.24 6.35 -7.06
C SER A 86 -1.76 6.70 -6.80
N GLY A 87 -1.49 7.59 -5.88
CA GLY A 87 -0.16 8.01 -5.46
C GLY A 87 0.09 9.49 -5.65
N ASP A 88 1.32 9.92 -5.36
CA ASP A 88 1.75 11.32 -5.39
C ASP A 88 2.85 11.56 -6.42
N TYR A 89 3.02 12.86 -6.80
CA TYR A 89 4.01 13.44 -7.70
C TYR A 89 3.65 13.38 -9.20
N PRO A 90 2.48 13.97 -9.56
CA PRO A 90 1.45 14.63 -8.73
C PRO A 90 0.44 13.64 -8.16
N VAL A 91 -0.38 14.10 -7.21
CA VAL A 91 -1.51 13.30 -6.72
C VAL A 91 -2.38 12.90 -7.90
N THR A 92 -2.56 11.60 -8.10
CA THR A 92 -3.18 11.06 -9.30
C THR A 92 -4.25 10.02 -8.99
N ALA A 93 -5.21 9.87 -9.90
CA ALA A 93 -6.18 8.78 -9.90
C ALA A 93 -5.72 7.58 -10.74
N ASN A 94 -4.57 7.67 -11.40
CA ASN A 94 -4.07 6.64 -12.32
C ASN A 94 -3.89 5.30 -11.62
N VAL A 95 -4.27 4.25 -12.34
CA VAL A 95 -4.06 2.87 -11.92
C VAL A 95 -3.29 2.14 -13.01
N GLU A 96 -2.19 1.51 -12.61
CA GLU A 96 -1.42 0.67 -13.51
C GLU A 96 -1.46 -0.78 -13.04
N GLN A 97 -1.60 -1.69 -14.02
CA GLN A 97 -1.60 -3.13 -13.81
C GLN A 97 -0.33 -3.76 -14.40
N TRP A 98 0.34 -4.56 -13.59
CA TRP A 98 1.44 -5.44 -13.98
C TRP A 98 0.92 -6.80 -14.44
N ASN A 99 1.37 -7.28 -15.59
CA ASN A 99 0.97 -8.58 -16.15
C ASN A 99 2.08 -9.65 -16.10
N GLY A 100 3.15 -9.40 -15.34
CA GLY A 100 4.33 -10.26 -15.25
C GLY A 100 5.46 -9.82 -16.19
N SER A 101 5.22 -8.89 -17.12
CA SER A 101 6.24 -8.38 -18.05
C SER A 101 6.18 -6.87 -18.28
N ALA A 102 5.02 -6.24 -18.19
CA ALA A 102 4.85 -4.82 -18.44
C ALA A 102 3.72 -4.23 -17.60
N TRP A 103 3.81 -2.93 -17.33
CA TRP A 103 2.77 -2.12 -16.74
C TRP A 103 1.85 -1.55 -17.83
N THR A 104 0.57 -1.55 -17.59
CA THR A 104 -0.46 -0.99 -18.48
C THR A 104 -1.43 -0.17 -17.67
N GLU A 105 -1.70 1.05 -18.10
CA GLU A 105 -2.74 1.89 -17.51
C GLU A 105 -4.12 1.27 -17.74
N ILE A 106 -4.92 1.21 -16.68
CA ILE A 106 -6.29 0.67 -16.69
C ILE A 106 -7.26 1.74 -16.17
N ALA A 107 -8.53 1.37 -15.91
CA ALA A 107 -9.51 2.32 -15.43
C ALA A 107 -9.08 2.96 -14.09
N ASN A 108 -9.12 4.27 -14.04
CA ASN A 108 -8.71 5.07 -12.88
C ASN A 108 -9.71 4.94 -11.72
N VAL A 109 -9.22 5.18 -10.49
CA VAL A 109 -10.10 5.40 -9.33
C VAL A 109 -10.89 6.69 -9.50
N ASN A 110 -12.03 6.80 -8.81
CA ASN A 110 -12.88 8.00 -8.91
C ASN A 110 -12.23 9.23 -8.25
N THR A 111 -11.48 9.01 -7.18
CA THR A 111 -10.83 10.11 -6.45
C THR A 111 -9.33 9.89 -6.31
N ALA A 112 -8.55 10.87 -6.81
CA ALA A 112 -7.09 10.91 -6.69
C ALA A 112 -6.68 11.09 -5.22
N LEU A 113 -5.92 10.14 -4.67
CA LEU A 113 -5.43 10.15 -3.30
C LEU A 113 -3.99 9.65 -3.22
N TYR A 114 -3.26 10.06 -2.21
CA TYR A 114 -1.98 9.46 -1.83
C TYR A 114 -2.00 9.00 -0.38
N GLU A 115 -1.02 8.21 0.03
CA GLU A 115 -1.02 7.49 1.32
C GLU A 115 -2.29 6.65 1.53
N THR A 116 -2.91 6.27 0.43
CA THR A 116 -4.03 5.32 0.43
C THR A 116 -3.53 3.89 0.64
N LYS A 117 -4.40 3.02 1.09
CA LYS A 117 -4.11 1.60 1.29
C LYS A 117 -5.09 0.73 0.55
N GLY A 118 -4.71 -0.51 0.31
CA GLY A 118 -5.59 -1.46 -0.35
C GLY A 118 -5.14 -2.90 -0.20
N VAL A 119 -6.06 -3.82 -0.41
CA VAL A 119 -5.82 -5.26 -0.45
C VAL A 119 -6.62 -5.89 -1.59
N GLY A 120 -6.17 -7.03 -2.07
CA GLY A 120 -6.86 -7.77 -3.13
C GLY A 120 -5.93 -8.25 -4.24
N THR A 121 -6.51 -8.42 -5.42
CA THR A 121 -5.86 -8.92 -6.63
C THR A 121 -6.15 -8.01 -7.83
N VAL A 122 -5.57 -8.30 -8.98
CA VAL A 122 -5.85 -7.57 -10.24
C VAL A 122 -7.27 -7.73 -10.75
N THR A 123 -8.05 -8.68 -10.22
CA THR A 123 -9.45 -8.90 -10.60
C THR A 123 -10.45 -8.39 -9.58
N ASN A 124 -10.05 -8.29 -8.31
CA ASN A 124 -10.91 -7.81 -7.22
C ASN A 124 -10.05 -7.18 -6.14
N ALA A 125 -10.28 -5.92 -5.86
CA ALA A 125 -9.52 -5.18 -4.86
C ALA A 125 -10.41 -4.17 -4.13
N ILE A 126 -9.95 -3.75 -2.97
CA ILE A 126 -10.48 -2.63 -2.21
C ILE A 126 -9.36 -1.63 -1.95
N LYS A 127 -9.64 -0.33 -2.15
CA LYS A 127 -8.77 0.80 -1.81
C LYS A 127 -9.51 1.69 -0.83
N PHE A 128 -8.85 2.20 0.19
CA PHE A 128 -9.49 3.03 1.21
C PHE A 128 -8.54 4.01 1.88
N GLY A 129 -9.13 5.09 2.44
CA GLY A 129 -8.40 6.16 3.12
C GLY A 129 -7.39 6.88 2.23
N GLY A 130 -6.48 7.61 2.85
CA GLY A 130 -5.52 8.46 2.15
C GLY A 130 -5.83 9.94 2.29
N ARG A 131 -5.19 10.77 1.46
CA ARG A 131 -5.43 12.22 1.50
C ARG A 131 -5.31 12.87 0.12
N THR A 132 -5.96 14.02 -0.07
CA THR A 132 -5.89 14.83 -1.28
C THR A 132 -4.84 15.94 -1.19
N GLY A 133 -4.34 16.22 0.02
CA GLY A 133 -3.35 17.25 0.31
C GLY A 133 -3.00 17.28 1.80
N PRO A 134 -2.09 18.16 2.24
CA PRO A 134 -1.72 18.26 3.65
C PRO A 134 -2.95 18.48 4.55
N GLY A 135 -3.15 17.60 5.54
CA GLY A 135 -4.27 17.64 6.47
C GLY A 135 -5.64 17.24 5.90
N ALA A 136 -5.76 17.01 4.60
CA ALA A 136 -7.02 16.69 3.92
C ALA A 136 -7.24 15.16 3.82
N HIS A 137 -7.29 14.48 4.97
CA HIS A 137 -7.50 13.04 5.06
C HIS A 137 -8.91 12.64 4.62
N GLN A 138 -9.01 11.48 4.00
CA GLN A 138 -10.24 10.95 3.42
C GLN A 138 -10.59 9.60 4.02
N ALA A 139 -11.90 9.31 4.08
CA ALA A 139 -12.43 8.00 4.47
C ALA A 139 -12.81 7.14 3.26
N LEU A 140 -12.76 7.70 2.07
CA LEU A 140 -13.26 7.13 0.82
C LEU A 140 -12.82 5.70 0.60
N THR A 141 -13.76 4.86 0.23
CA THR A 141 -13.52 3.45 -0.09
C THR A 141 -14.03 3.15 -1.49
N GLU A 142 -13.19 2.52 -2.31
CA GLU A 142 -13.55 2.10 -3.66
C GLU A 142 -13.25 0.60 -3.85
N LEU A 143 -14.17 -0.11 -4.52
CA LEU A 143 -14.01 -1.51 -4.93
C LEU A 143 -13.68 -1.61 -6.40
N TRP A 144 -12.71 -2.46 -6.74
CA TRP A 144 -12.35 -2.89 -8.09
C TRP A 144 -12.99 -4.23 -8.43
N ASN A 145 -13.66 -4.34 -9.58
CA ASN A 145 -14.29 -5.56 -10.06
C ASN A 145 -13.59 -6.21 -11.24
N GLY A 146 -12.36 -5.78 -11.56
CA GLY A 146 -11.61 -6.24 -12.72
C GLY A 146 -11.77 -5.35 -13.96
N SER A 147 -12.70 -4.38 -13.95
CA SER A 147 -12.95 -3.47 -15.08
C SER A 147 -13.20 -2.02 -14.69
N ALA A 148 -13.76 -1.77 -13.51
CA ALA A 148 -14.09 -0.43 -13.03
C ALA A 148 -13.99 -0.34 -11.51
N TRP A 149 -13.70 0.87 -11.01
CA TRP A 149 -13.78 1.24 -9.60
C TRP A 149 -15.15 1.83 -9.28
N SER A 150 -15.69 1.47 -8.13
CA SER A 150 -16.98 1.96 -7.63
C SER A 150 -16.86 2.36 -6.18
N GLU A 151 -17.33 3.57 -5.84
CA GLU A 151 -17.45 4.01 -4.45
C GLU A 151 -18.45 3.12 -3.69
N VAL A 152 -18.10 2.83 -2.46
CA VAL A 152 -18.89 2.03 -1.51
C VAL A 152 -18.91 2.73 -0.14
N ASN A 153 -19.36 2.04 0.90
CA ASN A 153 -19.39 2.62 2.24
C ASN A 153 -17.98 2.93 2.78
N ASP A 154 -17.79 4.14 3.22
CA ASP A 154 -16.52 4.68 3.67
C ASP A 154 -16.11 4.18 5.06
N LEU A 155 -14.81 4.33 5.38
CA LEU A 155 -14.30 4.23 6.75
C LEU A 155 -15.09 5.15 7.69
N ASN A 156 -15.27 4.73 8.93
CA ASN A 156 -15.89 5.60 9.96
C ASN A 156 -14.98 6.77 10.33
N THR A 157 -13.67 6.65 10.15
CA THR A 157 -12.72 7.72 10.45
C THR A 157 -11.80 7.96 9.25
N ALA A 158 -11.83 9.18 8.69
CA ALA A 158 -10.90 9.61 7.64
C ALA A 158 -9.45 9.55 8.16
N ARG A 159 -8.57 8.77 7.50
CA ARG A 159 -7.18 8.54 7.93
C ARG A 159 -6.29 8.22 6.75
N SER A 160 -4.99 8.45 6.91
CA SER A 160 -3.94 7.99 6.00
C SER A 160 -2.85 7.21 6.73
N GLU A 161 -1.89 6.64 6.00
CA GLU A 161 -0.76 5.87 6.53
C GLU A 161 -1.14 4.71 7.47
N MET A 162 -2.28 4.11 7.24
CA MET A 162 -2.77 2.94 8.01
C MET A 162 -1.97 1.68 7.69
N GLY A 163 -1.96 0.72 8.61
CA GLY A 163 -1.68 -0.68 8.32
C GLY A 163 -2.93 -1.39 7.81
N VAL A 164 -2.73 -2.44 7.01
CA VAL A 164 -3.82 -3.21 6.41
C VAL A 164 -3.54 -4.70 6.45
N ALA A 165 -4.61 -5.50 6.54
CA ALA A 165 -4.55 -6.96 6.43
C ALA A 165 -5.84 -7.49 5.79
N GLY A 166 -5.85 -8.74 5.32
CA GLY A 166 -7.03 -9.38 4.78
C GLY A 166 -7.09 -9.40 3.25
N ILE A 167 -8.31 -9.47 2.74
CA ILE A 167 -8.63 -9.54 1.30
C ILE A 167 -9.78 -8.56 0.97
N TYR A 168 -10.12 -8.41 -0.30
CA TYR A 168 -11.13 -7.43 -0.75
C TYR A 168 -12.55 -7.65 -0.18
N THR A 169 -12.90 -8.86 0.28
CA THR A 169 -14.19 -9.17 0.92
C THR A 169 -14.16 -9.12 2.43
N GLY A 170 -12.97 -8.98 3.03
CA GLY A 170 -12.79 -8.89 4.47
C GLY A 170 -11.41 -8.30 4.75
N ALA A 171 -11.36 -7.02 5.12
CA ALA A 171 -10.12 -6.27 5.32
C ALA A 171 -10.09 -5.58 6.67
N LEU A 172 -8.91 -5.42 7.24
CA LEU A 172 -8.66 -4.59 8.41
C LEU A 172 -7.92 -3.32 8.00
N ALA A 173 -8.36 -2.19 8.55
CA ALA A 173 -7.64 -0.90 8.51
C ALA A 173 -7.31 -0.49 9.94
N PHE A 174 -6.04 -0.42 10.30
CA PHE A 174 -5.63 -0.13 11.68
C PHE A 174 -4.54 0.93 11.78
N GLY A 175 -4.58 1.69 12.87
CA GLY A 175 -3.68 2.83 13.06
C GLY A 175 -3.96 3.98 12.10
N GLY A 176 -2.90 4.64 11.67
CA GLY A 176 -2.95 5.78 10.77
C GLY A 176 -2.95 7.12 11.50
N LEU A 177 -3.00 8.20 10.72
CA LEU A 177 -2.95 9.56 11.25
C LEU A 177 -3.99 10.49 10.62
N THR A 178 -4.23 11.61 11.32
CA THR A 178 -4.96 12.79 10.85
C THR A 178 -4.21 14.06 11.22
N GLY A 179 -4.67 15.21 10.71
CA GLY A 179 -4.02 16.50 10.94
C GLY A 179 -2.85 16.76 10.00
N SER A 180 -2.11 17.83 10.23
CA SER A 180 -0.98 18.23 9.38
C SER A 180 0.30 18.55 10.17
N ASP A 181 0.22 19.16 11.29
CA ASP A 181 1.29 19.42 12.26
C ASP A 181 0.69 20.28 13.39
N PRO A 182 0.48 19.73 14.58
CA PRO A 182 0.83 18.36 14.98
C PRO A 182 -0.12 17.30 14.37
N PHE A 183 0.44 16.11 14.09
CA PHE A 183 -0.34 14.93 13.68
C PHE A 183 -1.05 14.31 14.89
N THR A 184 -2.21 13.69 14.61
CA THR A 184 -2.89 12.82 15.57
C THR A 184 -2.74 11.38 15.12
N TYR A 185 -2.04 10.57 15.91
CA TYR A 185 -1.84 9.14 15.65
C TYR A 185 -2.99 8.33 16.25
N HIS A 186 -3.60 7.48 15.44
CA HIS A 186 -4.75 6.68 15.83
C HIS A 186 -4.37 5.26 16.21
N ALA A 187 -5.06 4.71 17.22
CA ALA A 187 -5.05 3.28 17.53
C ALA A 187 -6.21 2.53 16.83
N LYS A 188 -7.16 3.26 16.28
CA LYS A 188 -8.41 2.74 15.73
C LYS A 188 -8.20 1.59 14.75
N THR A 189 -9.04 0.57 14.89
CA THR A 189 -9.14 -0.55 13.95
C THR A 189 -10.56 -0.66 13.44
N GLU A 190 -10.69 -0.76 12.11
CA GLU A 190 -11.96 -0.97 11.43
C GLU A 190 -11.90 -2.25 10.60
N ASP A 191 -12.97 -3.04 10.64
CA ASP A 191 -13.17 -4.28 9.90
C ASP A 191 -14.17 -4.08 8.76
N TRP A 192 -13.75 -4.44 7.56
CA TRP A 192 -14.58 -4.48 6.36
C TRP A 192 -15.19 -5.86 6.17
N ASN A 193 -16.50 -5.95 6.11
CA ASN A 193 -17.24 -7.22 5.97
C ASN A 193 -17.70 -7.53 4.53
N GLY A 194 -17.18 -6.81 3.55
CA GLY A 194 -17.59 -6.90 2.15
C GLY A 194 -18.67 -5.87 1.75
N ASN A 195 -19.22 -5.12 2.73
CA ASN A 195 -20.27 -4.13 2.48
C ASN A 195 -20.07 -2.84 3.28
N SER A 196 -19.58 -2.91 4.50
CA SER A 196 -19.43 -1.75 5.39
C SER A 196 -18.27 -1.93 6.35
N TRP A 197 -17.75 -0.81 6.86
CA TRP A 197 -16.74 -0.77 7.90
C TRP A 197 -17.38 -0.72 9.29
N SER A 198 -16.82 -1.46 10.23
CA SER A 198 -17.22 -1.48 11.64
C SER A 198 -16.01 -1.31 12.54
N GLU A 199 -16.08 -0.41 13.51
CA GLU A 199 -15.02 -0.23 14.51
C GLU A 199 -14.96 -1.47 15.42
N ILE A 200 -13.77 -2.00 15.63
CA ILE A 200 -13.49 -3.17 16.47
C ILE A 200 -12.40 -2.84 17.50
N ALA A 201 -11.79 -3.86 18.14
CA ALA A 201 -10.75 -3.64 19.14
C ALA A 201 -9.53 -2.93 18.57
N ASP A 202 -9.13 -1.84 19.20
CA ASP A 202 -8.04 -0.97 18.80
C ASP A 202 -6.66 -1.56 19.05
N LEU A 203 -5.65 -1.01 18.38
CA LEU A 203 -4.25 -1.22 18.75
C LEU A 203 -3.99 -0.70 20.17
N SER A 204 -3.00 -1.28 20.85
CA SER A 204 -2.58 -0.80 22.18
C SER A 204 -1.98 0.60 22.18
N THR A 205 -1.46 1.05 21.03
CA THR A 205 -0.80 2.35 20.87
C THR A 205 -1.11 2.93 19.49
N GLY A 206 -1.54 4.21 19.45
CA GLY A 206 -1.77 4.95 18.21
C GLY A 206 -0.47 5.16 17.44
N ARG A 207 -0.45 4.83 16.16
CA ARG A 207 0.74 4.95 15.29
C ARG A 207 0.37 4.96 13.81
N ALA A 208 1.24 5.54 12.99
CA ALA A 208 1.08 5.63 11.53
C ALA A 208 2.34 5.17 10.79
N GLY A 209 2.24 4.98 9.48
CA GLY A 209 3.34 4.45 8.67
C GLY A 209 3.70 3.01 9.02
N LEU A 210 2.74 2.25 9.54
CA LEU A 210 2.96 0.87 9.98
C LEU A 210 2.73 -0.12 8.82
N ALA A 211 3.45 -1.24 8.90
CA ALA A 211 3.18 -2.38 8.05
C ALA A 211 2.12 -3.28 8.68
N GLY A 212 1.29 -3.88 7.82
CA GLY A 212 0.27 -4.84 8.22
C GLY A 212 0.31 -6.08 7.34
N THR A 213 -0.04 -7.23 7.94
CA THR A 213 -0.16 -8.49 7.23
C THR A 213 -1.12 -9.42 7.97
N GLY A 214 -1.61 -10.45 7.29
CA GLY A 214 -2.48 -11.49 7.87
C GLY A 214 -3.89 -11.47 7.32
N THR A 215 -4.82 -11.94 8.13
CA THR A 215 -6.26 -12.03 7.83
C THR A 215 -7.06 -11.18 8.81
N THR A 216 -8.38 -11.05 8.61
CA THR A 216 -9.26 -10.32 9.55
C THR A 216 -9.33 -10.96 10.95
N THR A 217 -9.01 -12.24 11.07
CA THR A 217 -9.03 -12.98 12.37
C THR A 217 -7.65 -13.19 12.98
N SER A 218 -6.58 -12.92 12.21
CA SER A 218 -5.19 -13.10 12.66
C SER A 218 -4.29 -12.16 11.89
N ALA A 219 -4.04 -10.97 12.44
CA ALA A 219 -3.25 -9.93 11.81
C ALA A 219 -2.07 -9.50 12.70
N LEU A 220 -1.02 -9.03 12.04
CA LEU A 220 0.14 -8.39 12.67
C LEU A 220 0.24 -6.94 12.22
N ALA A 221 0.49 -6.06 13.19
CA ALA A 221 0.88 -4.68 12.97
C ALA A 221 2.31 -4.47 13.46
N SER A 222 3.20 -4.01 12.61
CA SER A 222 4.61 -3.82 12.97
C SER A 222 5.10 -2.42 12.62
N SER A 223 6.11 -1.91 13.37
CA SER A 223 6.71 -0.60 13.15
C SER A 223 5.71 0.57 13.31
N GLY A 224 6.01 1.69 12.71
CA GLY A 224 5.22 2.92 12.74
C GLY A 224 5.76 3.97 13.71
N THR A 225 5.35 5.22 13.46
CA THR A 225 5.66 6.40 14.28
C THR A 225 4.51 6.69 15.24
N THR A 226 4.83 7.10 16.46
CA THR A 226 3.89 7.46 17.55
C THR A 226 4.03 8.92 17.93
#